data_db5df907b19ddd805d7ec0a3355704ab
#
_entry.id   db5df907b19ddd805d7ec0a3355704ab
#
_cell.length_a   1.000
_cell.length_b   1.000
_cell.length_c   1.000
_cell.angle_alpha   90.00
_cell.angle_beta   90.00
_cell.angle_gamma   90.00
#
_symmetry.space_group_name_H-M   'P 1'
#
loop_
_entity.id
_entity.type
_entity.pdbx_description
1 polymer ?
#
loop_
_entity_poly.entity_id
_entity_poly.type
_entity_poly.pdbx_seq_one_letter_code
_entity_poly.pdbx_strand_id
1 'polypeptide(L)'
;MPEVKGSARRIQSGTRIPSRRATLNTRPQPFTLVDFQKRVTFTTMHKVKDTLRATVRISYDGRVHKTFRGPKAEERFANEVRVLRHLEERNCPFVPRLLEAHPEELRIVTTSCGSRVQHLDEERTKELFEELTAYGVRHDDPEMRNVTYRQSDGRFCLIDFEFATILPDSSSSQND
;
A
#
# COMPACT_ATOMS: atom_id res chain seq x y z
N MET A 1 67.05 -3.86 33.51
CA MET A 1 67.78 -2.70 34.04
C MET A 1 68.07 -1.77 32.84
N PRO A 2 67.91 -0.44 32.91
CA PRO A 2 67.68 0.36 34.10
C PRO A 2 66.40 1.18 34.08
N GLU A 3 65.99 1.60 35.27
CA GLU A 3 65.06 2.67 35.61
C GLU A 3 65.51 4.03 35.11
N VAL A 4 64.50 4.88 34.80
CA VAL A 4 64.65 6.35 34.97
C VAL A 4 63.40 6.93 35.60
N LYS A 5 63.59 7.54 36.74
CA LYS A 5 62.72 8.36 37.57
C LYS A 5 62.53 9.76 36.97
N GLY A 6 61.41 10.41 37.32
CA GLY A 6 61.30 11.84 37.45
C GLY A 6 60.03 12.36 36.82
N SER A 7 59.18 13.09 37.36
CA SER A 7 59.15 14.13 38.40
C SER A 7 57.80 14.83 38.29
N ALA A 8 57.12 14.98 39.39
CA ALA A 8 55.86 15.70 39.53
C ALA A 8 56.03 17.22 39.25
N ARG A 9 55.08 17.80 38.53
CA ARG A 9 54.82 19.24 38.66
C ARG A 9 53.32 19.48 38.82
N ARG A 10 53.00 19.96 39.97
CA ARG A 10 51.76 20.51 40.46
C ARG A 10 51.60 21.94 39.89
N ILE A 11 50.55 22.23 39.15
CA ILE A 11 50.13 23.62 38.90
C ILE A 11 48.67 23.74 39.31
N GLN A 12 48.45 24.54 40.33
CA GLN A 12 47.16 25.06 40.74
C GLN A 12 46.93 26.33 39.94
N SER A 13 45.75 26.47 39.34
CA SER A 13 45.14 27.80 39.13
C SER A 13 43.64 27.62 39.00
N GLY A 14 42.96 28.19 39.97
CA GLY A 14 41.52 28.21 40.04
C GLY A 14 40.90 29.18 39.00
N THR A 15 39.84 28.77 38.44
CA THR A 15 38.95 29.68 37.75
C THR A 15 37.51 29.40 38.22
N ARG A 16 36.93 30.35 38.93
CA ARG A 16 35.57 30.36 39.42
C ARG A 16 34.63 30.46 38.21
N ILE A 17 33.74 29.50 38.08
CA ILE A 17 32.61 29.54 37.14
C ILE A 17 31.42 30.19 37.88
N PRO A 18 30.79 31.24 37.35
CA PRO A 18 29.59 31.83 37.94
C PRO A 18 28.37 30.94 37.66
N SER A 19 27.75 30.52 38.73
CA SER A 19 26.44 29.83 38.72
C SER A 19 25.35 30.80 38.24
N ARG A 20 24.92 30.63 36.98
CA ARG A 20 23.63 31.19 36.55
C ARG A 20 22.54 30.11 36.67
N ARG A 21 21.78 30.20 37.75
CA ARG A 21 20.47 29.56 37.87
C ARG A 21 19.51 30.25 36.88
N ALA A 22 19.29 29.59 35.71
CA ALA A 22 18.13 29.91 34.88
C ALA A 22 17.01 29.00 35.30
N THR A 23 16.06 29.54 36.08
CA THR A 23 14.78 28.91 36.36
C THR A 23 13.90 29.02 35.11
N LEU A 24 13.95 28.00 34.25
CA LEU A 24 12.96 27.81 33.17
C LEU A 24 11.68 27.23 33.80
N ASN A 25 10.81 28.15 34.25
CA ASN A 25 9.46 27.81 34.63
C ASN A 25 8.57 27.73 33.38
N THR A 26 8.75 26.66 32.56
CA THR A 26 7.89 26.39 31.44
C THR A 26 6.79 25.43 31.89
N ARG A 27 5.64 25.95 32.25
CA ARG A 27 4.41 25.17 32.40
C ARG A 27 4.13 24.49 31.07
N PRO A 28 3.93 23.16 31.02
CA PRO A 28 3.49 22.50 29.80
C PRO A 28 2.11 23.04 29.43
N GLN A 29 2.00 23.61 28.25
CA GLN A 29 0.71 24.03 27.69
C GLN A 29 -0.14 22.79 27.41
N PRO A 30 -1.45 22.79 27.72
CA PRO A 30 -2.31 21.65 27.39
C PRO A 30 -2.39 21.48 25.88
N PHE A 31 -2.03 20.27 25.41
CA PHE A 31 -2.21 19.88 24.03
C PHE A 31 -3.70 19.91 23.67
N THR A 32 -4.08 20.74 22.72
CA THR A 32 -5.44 20.77 22.21
C THR A 32 -5.67 19.66 21.19
N LEU A 33 -6.92 19.18 21.11
CA LEU A 33 -7.34 18.13 20.18
C LEU A 33 -7.00 18.47 18.71
N VAL A 34 -6.89 19.76 18.39
CA VAL A 34 -6.55 20.29 17.07
C VAL A 34 -5.07 20.03 16.71
N ASP A 35 -4.17 20.00 17.70
CA ASP A 35 -2.75 19.70 17.47
C ASP A 35 -2.52 18.20 17.18
N PHE A 36 -3.40 17.34 17.70
CA PHE A 36 -3.36 15.91 17.42
C PHE A 36 -3.78 15.60 15.97
N GLN A 37 -4.79 16.29 15.43
CA GLN A 37 -5.23 16.10 14.04
C GLN A 37 -4.22 16.59 13.01
N LYS A 38 -3.38 17.58 13.30
CA LYS A 38 -2.31 18.05 12.39
C LYS A 38 -1.07 17.14 12.36
N ARG A 39 -0.91 16.23 13.34
CA ARG A 39 0.25 15.31 13.39
C ARG A 39 0.05 13.96 12.72
N VAL A 40 -1.14 13.66 12.20
CA VAL A 40 -1.49 12.32 11.68
C VAL A 40 -1.49 12.22 10.15
N THR A 41 -0.77 13.07 9.42
CA THR A 41 -0.76 12.97 7.95
C THR A 41 0.62 13.03 7.31
N PHE A 42 1.57 12.26 7.82
CA PHE A 42 2.69 11.79 7.00
C PHE A 42 2.63 10.27 6.90
N THR A 43 1.57 9.76 6.28
CA THR A 43 1.60 8.40 5.75
C THR A 43 2.56 8.44 4.57
N THR A 44 3.83 8.11 4.82
CA THR A 44 4.83 8.01 3.75
C THR A 44 4.38 6.86 2.85
N MET A 45 3.84 7.20 1.70
CA MET A 45 3.42 6.25 0.69
C MET A 45 4.60 5.89 -0.20
N HIS A 46 4.86 4.62 -0.40
CA HIS A 46 5.84 4.17 -1.38
C HIS A 46 5.20 4.09 -2.76
N LYS A 47 5.78 4.81 -3.73
CA LYS A 47 5.33 4.79 -5.13
C LYS A 47 5.79 3.50 -5.79
N VAL A 48 4.86 2.69 -6.26
CA VAL A 48 5.14 1.39 -6.88
C VAL A 48 5.09 1.47 -8.41
N LYS A 49 4.15 2.23 -8.96
CA LYS A 49 3.94 2.39 -10.41
C LYS A 49 3.52 3.81 -10.72
N ASP A 50 4.06 4.37 -11.80
CA ASP A 50 3.64 5.65 -12.35
C ASP A 50 3.65 5.54 -13.87
N THR A 51 2.48 5.55 -14.47
CA THR A 51 2.29 5.45 -15.92
C THR A 51 1.38 6.55 -16.41
N LEU A 52 1.22 6.69 -17.72
CA LEU A 52 0.26 7.61 -18.31
C LEU A 52 -1.21 7.30 -17.92
N ARG A 53 -1.50 6.06 -17.49
CA ARG A 53 -2.86 5.59 -17.20
C ARG A 53 -3.20 5.59 -15.71
N ALA A 54 -2.23 5.34 -14.82
CA ALA A 54 -2.47 5.28 -13.39
C ALA A 54 -1.20 5.51 -12.57
N THR A 55 -1.40 6.00 -11.35
CA THR A 55 -0.38 6.00 -10.30
C THR A 55 -0.80 5.03 -9.20
N VAL A 56 0.12 4.16 -8.78
CA VAL A 56 -0.10 3.21 -7.68
C VAL A 56 0.89 3.50 -6.56
N ARG A 57 0.38 3.62 -5.35
CA ARG A 57 1.15 3.83 -4.12
C ARG A 57 0.73 2.83 -3.06
N ILE A 58 1.66 2.40 -2.22
CA ILE A 58 1.38 1.55 -1.06
C ILE A 58 1.69 2.36 0.19
N SER A 59 0.75 2.42 1.13
CA SER A 59 0.92 3.00 2.44
C SER A 59 1.52 1.99 3.42
N TYR A 60 2.08 2.46 4.55
CA TYR A 60 2.72 1.58 5.55
C TYR A 60 1.78 0.55 6.18
N ASP A 61 0.49 0.84 6.21
CA ASP A 61 -0.55 -0.09 6.68
C ASP A 61 -0.92 -1.17 5.65
N GLY A 62 -0.17 -1.22 4.53
CA GLY A 62 -0.37 -2.20 3.47
C GLY A 62 -1.56 -1.92 2.55
N ARG A 63 -2.15 -0.72 2.59
CA ARG A 63 -3.20 -0.33 1.65
C ARG A 63 -2.60 0.12 0.33
N VAL A 64 -3.26 -0.25 -0.76
CA VAL A 64 -2.89 0.14 -2.13
C VAL A 64 -3.82 1.23 -2.61
N HIS A 65 -3.24 2.37 -2.98
CA HIS A 65 -3.94 3.52 -3.54
C HIS A 65 -3.66 3.59 -5.05
N LYS A 66 -4.69 3.39 -5.88
CA LYS A 66 -4.62 3.52 -7.34
C LYS A 66 -5.42 4.73 -7.77
N THR A 67 -4.77 5.69 -8.42
CA THR A 67 -5.41 6.86 -9.02
C THR A 67 -5.36 6.72 -10.54
N PHE A 68 -6.52 6.72 -11.16
CA PHE A 68 -6.68 6.62 -12.62
C PHE A 68 -6.47 7.97 -13.27
N ARG A 69 -5.89 7.98 -14.47
CA ARG A 69 -5.66 9.19 -15.25
C ARG A 69 -5.52 8.90 -16.74
N GLY A 70 -5.54 9.95 -17.54
CA GLY A 70 -5.44 9.81 -19.00
C GLY A 70 -6.73 9.30 -19.65
N PRO A 71 -6.65 8.79 -20.87
CA PRO A 71 -7.84 8.42 -21.64
C PRO A 71 -8.70 7.40 -20.91
N LYS A 72 -10.04 7.63 -20.89
CA LYS A 72 -11.06 6.75 -20.29
C LYS A 72 -10.81 6.43 -18.80
N ALA A 73 -10.21 7.37 -18.04
CA ALA A 73 -9.91 7.16 -16.63
C ALA A 73 -11.18 6.89 -15.81
N GLU A 74 -12.27 7.60 -16.08
CA GLU A 74 -13.58 7.43 -15.41
C GLU A 74 -14.16 6.05 -15.69
N GLU A 75 -14.18 5.61 -16.96
CA GLU A 75 -14.69 4.30 -17.35
C GLU A 75 -13.89 3.17 -16.67
N ARG A 76 -12.55 3.27 -16.67
CA ARG A 76 -11.66 2.27 -16.06
C ARG A 76 -11.80 2.23 -14.54
N PHE A 77 -11.91 3.40 -13.89
CA PHE A 77 -12.20 3.50 -12.47
C PHE A 77 -13.54 2.82 -12.14
N ALA A 78 -14.62 3.20 -12.85
CA ALA A 78 -15.95 2.64 -12.61
C ALA A 78 -15.98 1.13 -12.84
N ASN A 79 -15.30 0.64 -13.89
CA ASN A 79 -15.21 -0.78 -14.17
C ASN A 79 -14.47 -1.55 -13.07
N GLU A 80 -13.30 -1.08 -12.63
CA GLU A 80 -12.54 -1.77 -11.58
C GLU A 80 -13.30 -1.81 -10.25
N VAL A 81 -13.97 -0.70 -9.88
CA VAL A 81 -14.85 -0.67 -8.68
C VAL A 81 -15.97 -1.70 -8.79
N ARG A 82 -16.64 -1.77 -9.93
CA ARG A 82 -17.74 -2.70 -10.18
C ARG A 82 -17.28 -4.14 -10.11
N VAL A 83 -16.16 -4.47 -10.75
CA VAL A 83 -15.60 -5.83 -10.78
C VAL A 83 -15.13 -6.27 -9.39
N LEU A 84 -14.43 -5.41 -8.66
CA LEU A 84 -13.96 -5.75 -7.30
C LEU A 84 -15.12 -5.98 -6.34
N ARG A 85 -16.22 -5.21 -6.40
CA ARG A 85 -17.43 -5.44 -5.61
C ARG A 85 -18.09 -6.78 -5.95
N HIS A 86 -18.22 -7.07 -7.24
CA HIS A 86 -18.77 -8.34 -7.71
C HIS A 86 -17.96 -9.55 -7.20
N LEU A 87 -16.62 -9.46 -7.24
CA LEU A 87 -15.74 -10.51 -6.73
C LEU A 87 -15.80 -10.63 -5.20
N GLU A 88 -15.99 -9.52 -4.48
CA GLU A 88 -16.18 -9.53 -3.03
C GLU A 88 -17.50 -10.19 -2.63
N GLU A 89 -18.61 -9.89 -3.32
CA GLU A 89 -19.92 -10.54 -3.13
C GLU A 89 -19.85 -12.05 -3.35
N ARG A 90 -19.00 -12.51 -4.26
CA ARG A 90 -18.76 -13.94 -4.54
C ARG A 90 -17.67 -14.56 -3.65
N ASN A 91 -17.13 -13.80 -2.68
CA ASN A 91 -16.07 -14.23 -1.78
C ASN A 91 -14.81 -14.76 -2.49
N CYS A 92 -14.41 -14.17 -3.61
CA CYS A 92 -13.20 -14.54 -4.33
C CYS A 92 -11.95 -14.29 -3.46
N PRO A 93 -11.17 -15.32 -3.08
CA PRO A 93 -10.13 -15.18 -2.06
C PRO A 93 -8.79 -14.68 -2.59
N PHE A 94 -8.61 -14.63 -3.90
CA PHE A 94 -7.33 -14.32 -4.57
C PHE A 94 -7.35 -13.02 -5.36
N VAL A 95 -8.13 -12.05 -4.88
CA VAL A 95 -8.20 -10.68 -5.44
C VAL A 95 -8.10 -9.64 -4.33
N PRO A 96 -7.76 -8.38 -4.64
CA PRO A 96 -7.81 -7.30 -3.65
C PRO A 96 -9.25 -7.04 -3.19
N ARG A 97 -9.42 -6.75 -1.90
CA ARG A 97 -10.70 -6.22 -1.39
C ARG A 97 -10.74 -4.71 -1.60
N LEU A 98 -11.87 -4.20 -2.08
CA LEU A 98 -12.11 -2.78 -2.21
C LEU A 98 -12.42 -2.19 -0.83
N LEU A 99 -11.58 -1.27 -0.34
CA LEU A 99 -11.76 -0.59 0.93
C LEU A 99 -12.48 0.74 0.77
N GLU A 100 -12.06 1.54 -0.22
CA GLU A 100 -12.61 2.87 -0.48
C GLU A 100 -12.65 3.13 -1.99
N ALA A 101 -13.64 3.91 -2.44
CA ALA A 101 -13.74 4.43 -3.80
C ALA A 101 -14.07 5.91 -3.75
N HIS A 102 -13.24 6.74 -4.39
CA HIS A 102 -13.35 8.19 -4.44
C HIS A 102 -13.54 8.63 -5.90
N PRO A 103 -14.78 8.75 -6.39
CA PRO A 103 -15.07 9.08 -7.80
C PRO A 103 -14.49 10.44 -8.23
N GLU A 104 -14.56 11.45 -7.35
CA GLU A 104 -14.07 12.81 -7.64
C GLU A 104 -12.56 12.86 -7.89
N GLU A 105 -11.81 11.93 -7.26
CA GLU A 105 -10.36 11.80 -7.41
C GLU A 105 -9.96 10.71 -8.41
N LEU A 106 -10.93 9.97 -8.94
CA LEU A 106 -10.74 8.74 -9.70
C LEU A 106 -9.76 7.79 -8.98
N ARG A 107 -9.94 7.62 -7.67
CA ARG A 107 -9.04 6.88 -6.79
C ARG A 107 -9.76 5.75 -6.07
N ILE A 108 -9.14 4.58 -6.06
CA ILE A 108 -9.55 3.46 -5.22
C ILE A 108 -8.48 3.17 -4.16
N VAL A 109 -8.93 2.62 -3.03
CA VAL A 109 -8.08 2.06 -2.00
C VAL A 109 -8.45 0.59 -1.82
N THR A 110 -7.45 -0.29 -1.90
CA THR A 110 -7.64 -1.74 -1.79
C THR A 110 -6.67 -2.35 -0.78
N THR A 111 -6.93 -3.60 -0.39
CA THR A 111 -5.93 -4.41 0.32
C THR A 111 -4.78 -4.75 -0.61
N SER A 112 -3.57 -4.98 -0.04
CA SER A 112 -2.44 -5.49 -0.80
C SER A 112 -2.59 -6.99 -1.05
N CYS A 113 -2.27 -7.41 -2.26
CA CYS A 113 -2.15 -8.82 -2.65
C CYS A 113 -0.69 -9.30 -2.71
N GLY A 114 0.21 -8.64 -1.98
CA GLY A 114 1.61 -9.04 -1.86
C GLY A 114 2.50 -8.49 -2.98
N SER A 115 3.57 -9.23 -3.30
CA SER A 115 4.60 -8.81 -4.25
C SER A 115 4.38 -9.39 -5.65
N ARG A 116 4.90 -8.70 -6.68
CA ARG A 116 4.85 -9.21 -8.04
C ARG A 116 5.62 -10.52 -8.16
N VAL A 117 5.07 -11.44 -8.93
CA VAL A 117 5.73 -12.68 -9.31
C VAL A 117 6.76 -12.38 -10.41
N GLN A 118 7.98 -12.89 -10.27
CA GLN A 118 9.03 -12.72 -11.26
C GLN A 118 9.01 -13.80 -12.32
N HIS A 119 8.66 -15.03 -11.91
CA HIS A 119 8.58 -16.19 -12.78
C HIS A 119 7.38 -17.05 -12.39
N LEU A 120 6.54 -17.33 -13.35
CA LEU A 120 5.45 -18.29 -13.26
C LEU A 120 5.33 -18.91 -14.66
N ASP A 121 5.12 -20.22 -14.74
CA ASP A 121 4.92 -20.87 -16.02
C ASP A 121 3.59 -20.44 -16.67
N GLU A 122 3.53 -20.58 -18.00
CA GLU A 122 2.37 -20.11 -18.75
C GLU A 122 1.11 -20.90 -18.41
N GLU A 123 1.23 -22.21 -18.17
CA GLU A 123 0.11 -23.08 -17.84
C GLU A 123 -0.50 -22.66 -16.50
N ARG A 124 0.34 -22.47 -15.47
CA ARG A 124 -0.13 -22.00 -14.16
C ARG A 124 -0.71 -20.58 -14.22
N THR A 125 -0.12 -19.71 -15.04
CA THR A 125 -0.68 -18.36 -15.26
C THR A 125 -2.07 -18.46 -15.88
N LYS A 126 -2.24 -19.27 -16.89
CA LYS A 126 -3.53 -19.49 -17.57
C LYS A 126 -4.59 -20.05 -16.59
N GLU A 127 -4.24 -21.08 -15.81
CA GLU A 127 -5.13 -21.67 -14.81
C GLU A 127 -5.67 -20.63 -13.82
N LEU A 128 -4.79 -19.72 -13.32
CA LEU A 128 -5.21 -18.68 -12.39
C LEU A 128 -6.26 -17.73 -12.97
N PHE A 129 -6.10 -17.35 -14.23
CA PHE A 129 -7.07 -16.50 -14.92
C PHE A 129 -8.36 -17.26 -15.28
N GLU A 130 -8.26 -18.57 -15.60
CA GLU A 130 -9.43 -19.43 -15.81
C GLU A 130 -10.20 -19.65 -14.51
N GLU A 131 -9.52 -19.85 -13.37
CA GLU A 131 -10.17 -19.98 -12.05
C GLU A 131 -11.05 -18.77 -11.72
N LEU A 132 -10.68 -17.57 -12.17
CA LEU A 132 -11.46 -16.35 -11.98
C LEU A 132 -12.85 -16.43 -12.65
N THR A 133 -13.00 -17.16 -13.73
CA THR A 133 -14.28 -17.32 -14.43
C THR A 133 -15.33 -18.03 -13.58
N ALA A 134 -14.91 -18.88 -12.64
CA ALA A 134 -15.82 -19.50 -11.67
C ALA A 134 -16.47 -18.48 -10.72
N TYR A 135 -15.87 -17.31 -10.57
CA TYR A 135 -16.41 -16.16 -9.83
C TYR A 135 -17.17 -15.18 -10.73
N GLY A 136 -17.46 -15.57 -11.97
CA GLY A 136 -18.23 -14.77 -12.91
C GLY A 136 -17.48 -13.58 -13.50
N VAL A 137 -16.14 -13.63 -13.55
CA VAL A 137 -15.31 -12.56 -14.12
C VAL A 137 -14.28 -13.14 -15.09
N ARG A 138 -14.12 -12.50 -16.25
CA ARG A 138 -13.02 -12.73 -17.17
C ARG A 138 -12.05 -11.54 -17.09
N HIS A 139 -10.77 -11.82 -16.93
CA HIS A 139 -9.72 -10.80 -16.93
C HIS A 139 -9.24 -10.58 -18.38
N ASP A 140 -9.56 -9.43 -18.95
CA ASP A 140 -9.28 -9.17 -20.36
C ASP A 140 -7.82 -8.69 -20.63
N ASP A 141 -6.95 -8.70 -19.62
CA ASP A 141 -5.49 -8.50 -19.69
C ASP A 141 -4.77 -9.61 -18.89
N PRO A 142 -4.83 -10.89 -19.33
CA PRO A 142 -4.36 -12.05 -18.57
C PRO A 142 -2.83 -12.22 -18.64
N GLU A 143 -2.09 -11.21 -18.18
CA GLU A 143 -0.64 -11.16 -18.22
C GLU A 143 -0.02 -11.41 -16.84
N MET A 144 1.14 -12.06 -16.80
CA MET A 144 1.88 -12.34 -15.57
C MET A 144 2.15 -11.08 -14.72
N ARG A 145 2.25 -9.89 -15.33
CA ARG A 145 2.38 -8.62 -14.60
C ARG A 145 1.20 -8.31 -13.68
N ASN A 146 0.04 -8.95 -13.91
CA ASN A 146 -1.17 -8.83 -13.12
C ASN A 146 -1.31 -9.97 -12.09
N VAL A 147 -0.27 -10.79 -11.93
CA VAL A 147 -0.18 -11.83 -10.91
C VAL A 147 0.75 -11.36 -9.78
N THR A 148 0.31 -11.53 -8.54
CA THR A 148 1.09 -11.26 -7.33
C THR A 148 1.08 -12.48 -6.41
N TYR A 149 2.02 -12.54 -5.47
CA TYR A 149 2.09 -13.58 -4.46
C TYR A 149 1.92 -13.00 -3.07
N ARG A 150 0.88 -13.43 -2.38
CA ARG A 150 0.54 -13.01 -1.01
C ARG A 150 1.15 -13.99 -0.02
N GLN A 151 2.24 -13.55 0.62
CA GLN A 151 3.02 -14.40 1.53
C GLN A 151 2.24 -14.81 2.79
N SER A 152 1.26 -14.01 3.22
CA SER A 152 0.51 -14.29 4.46
C SER A 152 -0.27 -15.60 4.43
N ASP A 153 -0.70 -16.05 3.26
CA ASP A 153 -1.47 -17.29 3.06
C ASP A 153 -0.93 -18.17 1.90
N GLY A 154 0.24 -17.81 1.34
CA GLY A 154 0.89 -18.59 0.29
C GLY A 154 0.13 -18.62 -1.04
N ARG A 155 -0.66 -17.57 -1.36
CA ARG A 155 -1.59 -17.58 -2.49
C ARG A 155 -1.16 -16.64 -3.61
N PHE A 156 -1.28 -17.12 -4.83
CA PHE A 156 -1.26 -16.23 -6.00
C PHE A 156 -2.55 -15.43 -6.06
N CYS A 157 -2.44 -14.17 -6.42
CA CYS A 157 -3.57 -13.24 -6.50
C CYS A 157 -3.54 -12.50 -7.85
N LEU A 158 -4.72 -12.16 -8.35
CA LEU A 158 -4.89 -11.35 -9.55
C LEU A 158 -5.21 -9.90 -9.18
N ILE A 159 -4.66 -8.95 -9.94
CA ILE A 159 -4.81 -7.51 -9.74
C ILE A 159 -5.07 -6.80 -11.07
N ASP A 160 -5.46 -5.52 -11.02
CA ASP A 160 -5.61 -4.63 -12.19
C ASP A 160 -6.82 -4.98 -13.08
N PHE A 161 -8.04 -4.89 -12.49
CA PHE A 161 -9.31 -5.26 -13.14
C PHE A 161 -9.93 -4.17 -14.01
N GLU A 162 -9.18 -3.13 -14.37
CA GLU A 162 -9.71 -1.96 -15.11
C GLU A 162 -10.31 -2.31 -16.49
N PHE A 163 -9.96 -3.46 -17.06
CA PHE A 163 -10.48 -3.97 -18.33
C PHE A 163 -11.28 -5.27 -18.20
N ALA A 164 -11.44 -5.81 -16.98
CA ALA A 164 -12.12 -7.09 -16.79
C ALA A 164 -13.61 -7.02 -17.12
N THR A 165 -14.18 -8.15 -17.54
CA THR A 165 -15.58 -8.30 -17.88
C THR A 165 -16.31 -9.18 -16.88
N ILE A 166 -17.43 -8.70 -16.33
CA ILE A 166 -18.36 -9.53 -15.55
C ILE A 166 -19.15 -10.38 -16.53
N LEU A 167 -19.10 -11.70 -16.34
CA LEU A 167 -19.81 -12.67 -17.18
C LEU A 167 -21.30 -12.75 -16.78
N PRO A 168 -22.21 -13.02 -17.72
CA PRO A 168 -23.61 -13.26 -17.38
C PRO A 168 -23.71 -14.51 -16.49
N ASP A 169 -24.63 -14.49 -15.52
CA ASP A 169 -24.92 -15.66 -14.71
C ASP A 169 -25.48 -16.77 -15.60
N SER A 170 -24.85 -17.95 -15.58
CA SER A 170 -25.26 -19.11 -16.36
C SER A 170 -26.62 -19.72 -15.94
N SER A 171 -27.27 -19.14 -14.91
CA SER A 171 -28.54 -19.57 -14.37
C SER A 171 -29.78 -19.00 -15.06
N SER A 172 -29.62 -18.06 -16.04
CA SER A 172 -30.77 -17.42 -16.71
C SER A 172 -31.18 -18.06 -18.05
N SER A 173 -30.64 -19.24 -18.41
CA SER A 173 -30.93 -19.89 -19.70
C SER A 173 -31.82 -21.13 -19.59
N GLN A 174 -32.72 -21.21 -18.60
CA GLN A 174 -33.76 -22.25 -18.57
C GLN A 174 -35.10 -21.66 -18.16
N ASN A 175 -35.76 -20.96 -19.07
CA ASN A 175 -37.21 -20.84 -19.14
C ASN A 175 -37.58 -20.16 -20.46
N ASP A 176 -37.71 -20.97 -21.52
CA ASP A 176 -38.62 -20.78 -22.64
C ASP A 176 -39.12 -22.15 -23.03
#